data_34a28109537719545d6a9d04ecf4c5fc
#
_entry.id   34a28109537719545d6a9d04ecf4c5fc
#
_cell.length_a   1.000
_cell.length_b   1.000
_cell.length_c   1.000
_cell.angle_alpha   90.00
_cell.angle_beta   90.00
_cell.angle_gamma   90.00
#
_symmetry.space_group_name_H-M   'P 1'
#
loop_
_entity.id
_entity.type
_entity.pdbx_description
1 polymer ?
#
loop_
_entity_poly.entity_id
_entity_poly.type
_entity_poly.pdbx_seq_one_letter_code
_entity_poly.pdbx_strand_id
1 'polypeptide(L)'
;MSRLEKRFADLKAEGRAALVTFVTAGDPGFEASLEILKGLPAAGADVIELGMPFTDPMADGVAIQLATLRALDAGQTLAKTLDMVQAFRETDTTTPLVLMGYYNPIHRFGVEAFVTQAREVGVDGLIIVDLPPEHDAELATPAQAAGIDFIRLTTPTTDDSRLPRVLERSSGFVYYVSVAGVTGAGSATTEHVTAAIARLRRHTTLPISVGFGIRTPEQAAAIARLADGVVVGSALVDKIAKASGPTQAVNDVLGLCSELAEGVRGARKPA
;
A
#
# COMPACT_ATOMS: atom_id res chain seq x y z
N MET A 1 13.76 -11.58 -10.16
CA MET A 1 13.55 -10.19 -9.65
C MET A 1 12.08 -9.88 -9.83
N SER A 2 11.36 -9.61 -8.73
CA SER A 2 9.96 -9.20 -8.79
C SER A 2 9.83 -7.76 -9.31
N ARG A 3 8.59 -7.33 -9.69
CA ARG A 3 8.37 -5.93 -10.08
C ARG A 3 8.66 -4.97 -8.92
N LEU A 4 8.39 -5.37 -7.68
CA LEU A 4 8.71 -4.58 -6.47
C LEU A 4 10.22 -4.40 -6.32
N GLU A 5 10.99 -5.49 -6.36
CA GLU A 5 12.46 -5.43 -6.28
C GLU A 5 13.06 -4.53 -7.37
N LYS A 6 12.57 -4.73 -8.63
CA LYS A 6 13.04 -3.91 -9.76
C LYS A 6 12.71 -2.44 -9.53
N ARG A 7 11.46 -2.11 -9.14
CA ARG A 7 11.03 -0.72 -8.93
C ARG A 7 11.87 -0.04 -7.85
N PHE A 8 12.06 -0.67 -6.69
CA PHE A 8 12.89 -0.07 -5.64
C PHE A 8 14.37 0.03 -6.01
N ALA A 9 14.90 -0.91 -6.81
CA ALA A 9 16.25 -0.80 -7.34
C ALA A 9 16.42 0.37 -8.30
N ASP A 10 15.48 0.55 -9.22
CA ASP A 10 15.46 1.68 -10.16
C ASP A 10 15.38 3.02 -9.41
N LEU A 11 14.47 3.15 -8.43
CA LEU A 11 14.31 4.33 -7.60
C LEU A 11 15.56 4.67 -6.78
N LYS A 12 16.22 3.64 -6.26
CA LYS A 12 17.50 3.81 -5.55
C LYS A 12 18.59 4.33 -6.49
N ALA A 13 18.64 3.82 -7.71
CA ALA A 13 19.59 4.32 -8.73
C ALA A 13 19.27 5.77 -9.14
N GLU A 14 18.00 6.16 -9.17
CA GLU A 14 17.55 7.54 -9.40
C GLU A 14 17.78 8.47 -8.18
N GLY A 15 18.15 7.91 -7.03
CA GLY A 15 18.37 8.68 -5.79
C GLY A 15 17.10 9.22 -5.16
N ARG A 16 15.92 8.64 -5.44
CA ARG A 16 14.63 9.10 -4.92
C ARG A 16 13.85 8.01 -4.17
N ALA A 17 12.90 8.43 -3.35
CA ALA A 17 11.95 7.53 -2.70
C ALA A 17 10.79 7.15 -3.63
N ALA A 18 10.11 6.05 -3.33
CA ALA A 18 8.86 5.65 -3.96
C ALA A 18 7.68 6.50 -3.43
N LEU A 19 6.72 6.83 -4.30
CA LEU A 19 5.36 7.15 -3.89
C LEU A 19 4.53 5.87 -3.95
N VAL A 20 4.07 5.40 -2.80
CA VAL A 20 3.17 4.26 -2.64
C VAL A 20 1.77 4.79 -2.39
N THR A 21 0.81 4.49 -3.24
CA THR A 21 -0.55 4.99 -3.14
C THR A 21 -1.52 3.88 -2.74
N PHE A 22 -2.39 4.14 -1.76
CA PHE A 22 -3.46 3.22 -1.40
C PHE A 22 -4.81 3.75 -1.89
N VAL A 23 -5.59 2.86 -2.50
CA VAL A 23 -7.01 3.09 -2.83
C VAL A 23 -7.81 1.82 -2.53
N THR A 24 -9.10 1.97 -2.18
CA THR A 24 -9.99 0.84 -1.92
C THR A 24 -10.61 0.35 -3.23
N ALA A 25 -10.47 -0.94 -3.55
CA ALA A 25 -11.08 -1.53 -4.74
C ALA A 25 -12.61 -1.37 -4.73
N GLY A 26 -13.15 -0.84 -5.82
CA GLY A 26 -14.59 -0.63 -5.97
C GLY A 26 -15.15 0.64 -5.33
N ASP A 27 -14.35 1.51 -4.75
CA ASP A 27 -14.78 2.81 -4.22
C ASP A 27 -14.51 3.93 -5.27
N PRO A 28 -15.50 4.71 -5.71
CA PRO A 28 -16.93 4.78 -5.30
C PRO A 28 -17.87 3.87 -6.13
N GLY A 29 -17.34 2.98 -6.90
CA GLY A 29 -17.97 2.02 -7.79
C GLY A 29 -16.92 1.42 -8.71
N PHE A 30 -17.20 0.25 -9.31
CA PHE A 30 -16.22 -0.54 -10.05
C PHE A 30 -15.53 0.26 -11.16
N GLU A 31 -16.29 0.93 -12.05
CA GLU A 31 -15.74 1.63 -13.22
C GLU A 31 -14.83 2.80 -12.83
N ALA A 32 -15.30 3.67 -11.94
CA ALA A 32 -14.49 4.82 -11.50
C ALA A 32 -13.25 4.37 -10.71
N SER A 33 -13.37 3.32 -9.88
CA SER A 33 -12.25 2.73 -9.16
C SER A 33 -11.21 2.15 -10.12
N LEU A 34 -11.65 1.51 -11.21
CA LEU A 34 -10.76 1.00 -12.25
C LEU A 34 -10.07 2.13 -13.04
N GLU A 35 -10.78 3.23 -13.32
CA GLU A 35 -10.20 4.42 -13.95
C GLU A 35 -9.14 5.06 -13.05
N ILE A 36 -9.41 5.19 -11.74
CA ILE A 36 -8.44 5.66 -10.76
C ILE A 36 -7.21 4.74 -10.79
N LEU A 37 -7.40 3.43 -10.65
CA LEU A 37 -6.33 2.44 -10.63
C LEU A 37 -5.43 2.55 -11.87
N LYS A 38 -6.02 2.63 -13.06
CA LYS A 38 -5.30 2.76 -14.34
C LYS A 38 -4.58 4.10 -14.50
N GLY A 39 -5.10 5.16 -13.88
CA GLY A 39 -4.52 6.51 -13.94
C GLY A 39 -3.36 6.76 -12.97
N LEU A 40 -3.30 6.03 -11.85
CA LEU A 40 -2.30 6.23 -10.78
C LEU A 40 -0.84 6.19 -11.28
N PRO A 41 -0.40 5.25 -12.16
CA PRO A 41 0.98 5.24 -12.66
C PRO A 41 1.36 6.52 -13.41
N ALA A 42 0.50 6.98 -14.31
CA ALA A 42 0.71 8.22 -15.06
C ALA A 42 0.70 9.46 -14.14
N ALA A 43 -0.11 9.43 -13.07
CA ALA A 43 -0.13 10.47 -12.03
C ALA A 43 1.10 10.41 -11.10
N GLY A 44 1.96 9.39 -11.23
CA GLY A 44 3.25 9.32 -10.56
C GLY A 44 3.36 8.35 -9.40
N ALA A 45 2.39 7.46 -9.20
CA ALA A 45 2.52 6.35 -8.27
C ALA A 45 3.62 5.38 -8.73
N ASP A 46 4.54 5.05 -7.85
CA ASP A 46 5.60 4.08 -8.09
C ASP A 46 5.19 2.65 -7.70
N VAL A 47 4.33 2.52 -6.69
CA VAL A 47 3.72 1.29 -6.20
C VAL A 47 2.27 1.58 -5.86
N ILE A 48 1.36 0.66 -6.17
CA ILE A 48 -0.06 0.78 -5.85
C ILE A 48 -0.43 -0.28 -4.82
N GLU A 49 -1.04 0.14 -3.71
CA GLU A 49 -1.73 -0.72 -2.75
C GLU A 49 -3.22 -0.66 -3.06
N LEU A 50 -3.79 -1.78 -3.46
CA LEU A 50 -5.22 -1.92 -3.74
C LEU A 50 -5.88 -2.64 -2.57
N GLY A 51 -6.71 -1.91 -1.82
CA GLY A 51 -7.41 -2.42 -0.65
C GLY A 51 -8.51 -3.41 -1.05
N MET A 52 -8.53 -4.59 -0.44
CA MET A 52 -9.59 -5.60 -0.57
C MET A 52 -10.69 -5.30 0.45
N PRO A 53 -11.91 -4.88 0.03
CA PRO A 53 -12.98 -4.54 0.95
C PRO A 53 -13.39 -5.73 1.84
N PHE A 54 -13.61 -5.44 3.12
CA PHE A 54 -14.04 -6.42 4.12
C PHE A 54 -15.00 -5.77 5.13
N THR A 55 -15.97 -6.52 5.63
CA THR A 55 -17.02 -6.03 6.54
C THR A 55 -16.49 -5.65 7.92
N ASP A 56 -15.37 -6.25 8.35
CA ASP A 56 -14.84 -6.13 9.71
C ASP A 56 -13.39 -5.60 9.71
N PRO A 57 -13.13 -4.38 9.20
CA PRO A 57 -11.78 -3.85 8.97
C PRO A 57 -11.20 -3.25 10.26
N MET A 58 -10.90 -4.09 11.26
CA MET A 58 -10.55 -3.69 12.63
C MET A 58 -9.26 -2.86 12.76
N ALA A 59 -8.37 -2.93 11.79
CA ALA A 59 -7.10 -2.19 11.81
C ALA A 59 -7.16 -0.89 11.00
N ASP A 60 -8.26 -0.63 10.28
CA ASP A 60 -8.37 0.52 9.40
C ASP A 60 -8.87 1.76 10.13
N GLY A 61 -8.36 2.93 9.73
CA GLY A 61 -8.90 4.21 10.15
C GLY A 61 -10.26 4.51 9.49
N VAL A 62 -11.01 5.45 10.09
CA VAL A 62 -12.38 5.79 9.69
C VAL A 62 -12.54 6.06 8.18
N ALA A 63 -11.59 6.76 7.55
CA ALA A 63 -11.64 7.06 6.12
C ALA A 63 -11.66 5.77 5.26
N ILE A 64 -10.82 4.81 5.61
CA ILE A 64 -10.71 3.52 4.89
C ILE A 64 -11.92 2.64 5.20
N GLN A 65 -12.40 2.60 6.45
CA GLN A 65 -13.63 1.89 6.80
C GLN A 65 -14.83 2.39 5.98
N LEU A 66 -15.00 3.71 5.88
CA LEU A 66 -16.09 4.31 5.09
C LEU A 66 -15.95 4.02 3.58
N ALA A 67 -14.71 4.00 3.06
CA ALA A 67 -14.46 3.60 1.67
C ALA A 67 -14.83 2.13 1.43
N THR A 68 -14.45 1.26 2.36
CA THR A 68 -14.82 -0.16 2.33
C THR A 68 -16.34 -0.35 2.31
N LEU A 69 -17.09 0.39 3.15
CA LEU A 69 -18.55 0.32 3.14
C LEU A 69 -19.11 0.76 1.79
N ARG A 70 -18.65 1.89 1.22
CA ARG A 70 -19.11 2.35 -0.12
C ARG A 70 -18.84 1.30 -1.21
N ALA A 71 -17.65 0.68 -1.18
CA ALA A 71 -17.27 -0.36 -2.13
C ALA A 71 -18.17 -1.61 -2.00
N LEU A 72 -18.41 -2.08 -0.77
CA LEU A 72 -19.27 -3.23 -0.50
C LEU A 72 -20.74 -2.95 -0.91
N ASP A 73 -21.26 -1.75 -0.59
CA ASP A 73 -22.59 -1.32 -0.99
C ASP A 73 -22.74 -1.24 -2.53
N ALA A 74 -21.64 -0.90 -3.24
CA ALA A 74 -21.57 -0.95 -4.70
C ALA A 74 -21.38 -2.38 -5.25
N GLY A 75 -21.40 -3.40 -4.38
CA GLY A 75 -21.31 -4.81 -4.75
C GLY A 75 -19.90 -5.29 -5.07
N GLN A 76 -18.87 -4.66 -4.52
CA GLN A 76 -17.48 -5.14 -4.65
C GLN A 76 -17.28 -6.47 -3.90
N THR A 77 -16.41 -7.30 -4.44
CA THR A 77 -16.02 -8.60 -3.88
C THR A 77 -14.53 -8.85 -4.10
N LEU A 78 -13.95 -9.85 -3.41
CA LEU A 78 -12.57 -10.26 -3.64
C LEU A 78 -12.34 -10.71 -5.10
N ALA A 79 -13.28 -11.46 -5.69
CA ALA A 79 -13.19 -11.87 -7.10
C ALA A 79 -13.13 -10.65 -8.02
N LYS A 80 -14.03 -9.66 -7.85
CA LYS A 80 -14.01 -8.41 -8.63
C LYS A 80 -12.73 -7.60 -8.40
N THR A 81 -12.10 -7.68 -7.22
CA THR A 81 -10.80 -7.05 -6.99
C THR A 81 -9.72 -7.69 -7.86
N LEU A 82 -9.72 -9.01 -8.00
CA LEU A 82 -8.83 -9.73 -8.92
C LEU A 82 -9.12 -9.38 -10.38
N ASP A 83 -10.40 -9.26 -10.76
CA ASP A 83 -10.81 -8.78 -12.11
C ASP A 83 -10.26 -7.36 -12.40
N MET A 84 -10.28 -6.47 -11.39
CA MET A 84 -9.69 -5.12 -11.51
C MET A 84 -8.17 -5.19 -11.76
N VAL A 85 -7.46 -6.08 -11.06
CA VAL A 85 -6.02 -6.30 -11.29
C VAL A 85 -5.77 -6.79 -12.71
N GLN A 86 -6.54 -7.75 -13.18
CA GLN A 86 -6.46 -8.26 -14.55
C GLN A 86 -6.65 -7.12 -15.57
N ALA A 87 -7.72 -6.34 -15.43
CA ALA A 87 -8.00 -5.22 -16.32
C ALA A 87 -6.93 -4.11 -16.26
N PHE A 88 -6.31 -3.88 -15.10
CA PHE A 88 -5.16 -2.99 -14.97
C PHE A 88 -3.95 -3.51 -15.74
N ARG A 89 -3.67 -4.81 -15.66
CA ARG A 89 -2.53 -5.46 -16.33
C ARG A 89 -2.62 -5.47 -17.87
N GLU A 90 -3.81 -5.31 -18.44
CA GLU A 90 -3.98 -5.09 -19.87
C GLU A 90 -3.30 -3.82 -20.38
N THR A 91 -3.13 -2.82 -19.51
CA THR A 91 -2.58 -1.51 -19.86
C THR A 91 -1.24 -1.20 -19.19
N ASP A 92 -0.93 -1.83 -18.04
CA ASP A 92 0.32 -1.63 -17.29
C ASP A 92 0.90 -2.96 -16.81
N THR A 93 2.04 -3.34 -17.34
CA THR A 93 2.79 -4.55 -16.96
C THR A 93 3.99 -4.27 -16.07
N THR A 94 4.24 -3.01 -15.70
CA THR A 94 5.48 -2.54 -15.06
C THR A 94 5.30 -2.01 -13.64
N THR A 95 4.19 -1.34 -13.35
CA THR A 95 3.93 -0.77 -12.03
C THR A 95 3.59 -1.87 -11.04
N PRO A 96 4.32 -2.02 -9.91
CA PRO A 96 3.97 -2.98 -8.89
C PRO A 96 2.60 -2.70 -8.28
N LEU A 97 1.81 -3.76 -8.10
CA LEU A 97 0.50 -3.74 -7.46
C LEU A 97 0.46 -4.74 -6.31
N VAL A 98 0.16 -4.24 -5.13
CA VAL A 98 0.05 -4.98 -3.87
C VAL A 98 -1.40 -5.03 -3.44
N LEU A 99 -1.93 -6.20 -3.09
CA LEU A 99 -3.23 -6.31 -2.45
C LEU A 99 -3.07 -6.15 -0.94
N MET A 100 -3.87 -5.26 -0.34
CA MET A 100 -3.89 -5.04 1.11
C MET A 100 -5.27 -5.37 1.68
N GLY A 101 -5.31 -6.12 2.77
CA GLY A 101 -6.57 -6.46 3.42
C GLY A 101 -6.42 -7.45 4.58
N TYR A 102 -7.43 -8.27 4.74
CA TYR A 102 -7.63 -9.17 5.88
C TYR A 102 -7.62 -10.63 5.45
N TYR A 103 -7.23 -11.51 6.37
CA TYR A 103 -7.08 -12.92 6.06
C TYR A 103 -8.41 -13.65 5.83
N ASN A 104 -9.46 -13.28 6.56
CA ASN A 104 -10.76 -13.98 6.48
C ASN A 104 -11.34 -14.06 5.05
N PRO A 105 -11.40 -12.99 4.23
CA PRO A 105 -11.84 -13.09 2.84
C PRO A 105 -11.00 -14.05 1.99
N ILE A 106 -9.68 -14.08 2.19
CA ILE A 106 -8.78 -14.99 1.47
C ILE A 106 -9.02 -16.44 1.91
N HIS A 107 -9.12 -16.69 3.22
CA HIS A 107 -9.43 -18.01 3.76
C HIS A 107 -10.77 -18.53 3.23
N ARG A 108 -11.80 -17.66 3.18
CA ARG A 108 -13.12 -18.00 2.63
C ARG A 108 -13.09 -18.29 1.14
N PHE A 109 -12.26 -17.60 0.38
CA PHE A 109 -12.04 -17.83 -1.05
C PHE A 109 -11.32 -19.16 -1.30
N GLY A 110 -10.50 -19.58 -0.36
CA GLY A 110 -9.57 -20.70 -0.44
C GLY A 110 -8.16 -20.23 -0.77
N VAL A 111 -7.21 -20.44 0.15
CA VAL A 111 -5.85 -19.87 0.07
C VAL A 111 -5.14 -20.24 -1.24
N GLU A 112 -5.15 -21.53 -1.62
CA GLU A 112 -4.50 -22.00 -2.85
C GLU A 112 -5.16 -21.41 -4.11
N ALA A 113 -6.49 -21.36 -4.15
CA ALA A 113 -7.23 -20.78 -5.27
C ALA A 113 -6.94 -19.27 -5.39
N PHE A 114 -6.92 -18.55 -4.26
CA PHE A 114 -6.58 -17.14 -4.22
C PHE A 114 -5.16 -16.87 -4.72
N VAL A 115 -4.17 -17.61 -4.21
CA VAL A 115 -2.77 -17.42 -4.59
C VAL A 115 -2.56 -17.71 -6.08
N THR A 116 -3.19 -18.78 -6.60
CA THR A 116 -3.14 -19.13 -8.02
C THR A 116 -3.70 -17.99 -8.87
N GLN A 117 -4.93 -17.56 -8.57
CA GLN A 117 -5.58 -16.51 -9.36
C GLN A 117 -4.86 -15.16 -9.22
N ALA A 118 -4.42 -14.79 -8.00
CA ALA A 118 -3.65 -13.56 -7.77
C ALA A 118 -2.35 -13.52 -8.60
N ARG A 119 -1.66 -14.67 -8.68
CA ARG A 119 -0.48 -14.82 -9.54
C ARG A 119 -0.82 -14.65 -11.01
N GLU A 120 -1.87 -15.33 -11.48
CA GLU A 120 -2.30 -15.32 -12.90
C GLU A 120 -2.69 -13.91 -13.35
N VAL A 121 -3.44 -13.16 -12.53
CA VAL A 121 -3.83 -11.78 -12.86
C VAL A 121 -2.70 -10.77 -12.66
N GLY A 122 -1.57 -11.15 -12.06
CA GLY A 122 -0.38 -10.32 -11.97
C GLY A 122 -0.27 -9.46 -10.71
N VAL A 123 -0.76 -9.94 -9.56
CA VAL A 123 -0.48 -9.37 -8.23
C VAL A 123 1.00 -9.55 -7.91
N ASP A 124 1.64 -8.51 -7.39
CA ASP A 124 3.07 -8.52 -7.04
C ASP A 124 3.34 -8.77 -5.57
N GLY A 125 2.41 -8.41 -4.69
CA GLY A 125 2.60 -8.56 -3.26
C GLY A 125 1.30 -8.57 -2.46
N LEU A 126 1.41 -8.99 -1.20
CA LEU A 126 0.32 -9.03 -0.24
C LEU A 126 0.71 -8.32 1.05
N ILE A 127 -0.22 -7.51 1.59
CA ILE A 127 -0.20 -6.98 2.95
C ILE A 127 -1.45 -7.50 3.65
N ILE A 128 -1.28 -8.43 4.61
CA ILE A 128 -2.40 -9.00 5.37
C ILE A 128 -2.27 -8.56 6.83
N VAL A 129 -3.13 -7.63 7.20
CA VAL A 129 -2.97 -6.81 8.41
C VAL A 129 -3.23 -7.58 9.71
N ASP A 130 -4.05 -8.62 9.67
CA ASP A 130 -4.48 -9.44 10.81
C ASP A 130 -3.83 -10.84 10.87
N LEU A 131 -2.86 -11.13 9.98
CA LEU A 131 -2.17 -12.43 9.95
C LEU A 131 -0.79 -12.31 10.61
N PRO A 132 -0.65 -12.74 11.88
CA PRO A 132 0.61 -12.62 12.61
C PRO A 132 1.67 -13.60 12.08
N PRO A 133 2.97 -13.30 12.24
CA PRO A 133 4.06 -14.12 11.72
C PRO A 133 4.10 -15.56 12.29
N GLU A 134 3.43 -15.81 13.42
CA GLU A 134 3.30 -17.13 14.02
C GLU A 134 2.37 -18.06 13.22
N HIS A 135 1.43 -17.50 12.48
CA HIS A 135 0.36 -18.21 11.77
C HIS A 135 0.34 -17.93 10.26
N ASP A 136 1.33 -17.23 9.73
CA ASP A 136 1.35 -16.78 8.34
C ASP A 136 1.75 -17.86 7.32
N ALA A 137 2.35 -18.94 7.75
CA ALA A 137 2.88 -19.98 6.86
C ALA A 137 1.81 -20.55 5.90
N GLU A 138 0.56 -20.56 6.30
CA GLU A 138 -0.56 -21.02 5.50
C GLU A 138 -0.75 -20.19 4.22
N LEU A 139 -0.50 -18.87 4.28
CA LEU A 139 -0.63 -17.96 3.14
C LEU A 139 0.73 -17.50 2.60
N ALA A 140 1.67 -17.11 3.46
CA ALA A 140 2.94 -16.55 3.04
C ALA A 140 3.79 -17.54 2.25
N THR A 141 3.81 -18.82 2.66
CA THR A 141 4.59 -19.85 1.98
C THR A 141 4.12 -20.09 0.53
N PRO A 142 2.83 -20.37 0.27
CA PRO A 142 2.36 -20.52 -1.11
C PRO A 142 2.44 -19.23 -1.92
N ALA A 143 2.21 -18.06 -1.32
CA ALA A 143 2.35 -16.77 -2.02
C ALA A 143 3.79 -16.55 -2.51
N GLN A 144 4.79 -16.74 -1.64
CA GLN A 144 6.20 -16.62 -2.01
C GLN A 144 6.62 -17.67 -3.04
N ALA A 145 6.15 -18.90 -2.91
CA ALA A 145 6.40 -19.96 -3.91
C ALA A 145 5.82 -19.60 -5.30
N ALA A 146 4.70 -18.87 -5.32
CA ALA A 146 4.10 -18.32 -6.54
C ALA A 146 4.80 -17.05 -7.05
N GLY A 147 5.80 -16.52 -6.34
CA GLY A 147 6.52 -15.29 -6.69
C GLY A 147 5.75 -14.01 -6.33
N ILE A 148 4.84 -14.08 -5.35
CA ILE A 148 4.13 -12.94 -4.78
C ILE A 148 4.86 -12.55 -3.49
N ASP A 149 5.31 -11.29 -3.40
CA ASP A 149 5.99 -10.79 -2.22
C ASP A 149 5.05 -10.71 -1.01
N PHE A 150 5.58 -10.93 0.19
CA PHE A 150 4.81 -10.85 1.42
C PHE A 150 5.33 -9.69 2.29
N ILE A 151 4.64 -8.56 2.21
CA ILE A 151 5.04 -7.32 2.86
C ILE A 151 4.55 -7.32 4.31
N ARG A 152 5.45 -7.01 5.24
CA ARG A 152 5.14 -6.96 6.67
C ARG A 152 4.97 -5.56 7.19
N LEU A 153 3.96 -5.41 8.04
CA LEU A 153 3.74 -4.21 8.83
C LEU A 153 4.59 -4.24 10.10
N THR A 154 5.25 -3.12 10.37
CA THR A 154 5.92 -2.85 11.64
C THR A 154 5.40 -1.55 12.23
N THR A 155 5.39 -1.44 13.55
CA THR A 155 4.85 -0.30 14.30
C THR A 155 5.84 0.15 15.37
N PRO A 156 5.65 1.29 16.03
CA PRO A 156 6.45 1.70 17.18
C PRO A 156 6.50 0.66 18.30
N THR A 157 5.45 -0.15 18.43
CA THR A 157 5.36 -1.22 19.44
C THR A 157 6.03 -2.54 19.03
N THR A 158 6.50 -2.65 17.78
CA THR A 158 7.31 -3.79 17.33
C THR A 158 8.74 -3.57 17.81
N ASP A 159 9.12 -4.19 18.93
CA ASP A 159 10.44 -4.03 19.54
C ASP A 159 11.54 -4.85 18.83
N ASP A 160 12.81 -4.65 19.24
CA ASP A 160 13.97 -5.31 18.64
C ASP A 160 13.93 -6.84 18.83
N SER A 161 13.28 -7.35 19.88
CA SER A 161 13.13 -8.79 20.12
C SER A 161 12.11 -9.42 19.16
N ARG A 162 11.10 -8.67 18.77
CA ARG A 162 10.02 -9.08 17.87
C ARG A 162 10.40 -8.97 16.39
N LEU A 163 11.23 -7.99 16.04
CA LEU A 163 11.58 -7.68 14.65
C LEU A 163 12.10 -8.90 13.85
N PRO A 164 13.03 -9.74 14.37
CA PRO A 164 13.50 -10.90 13.61
C PRO A 164 12.37 -11.84 13.19
N ARG A 165 11.40 -12.07 14.08
CA ARG A 165 10.25 -12.93 13.78
C ARG A 165 9.31 -12.30 12.77
N VAL A 166 9.02 -11.00 12.89
CA VAL A 166 8.16 -10.27 11.94
C VAL A 166 8.77 -10.27 10.55
N LEU A 167 10.10 -10.12 10.46
CA LEU A 167 10.81 -9.99 9.20
C LEU A 167 11.20 -11.32 8.54
N GLU A 168 11.05 -12.46 9.25
CA GLU A 168 11.51 -13.78 8.79
C GLU A 168 11.01 -14.15 7.37
N ARG A 169 9.74 -13.85 7.07
CA ARG A 169 9.12 -14.10 5.76
C ARG A 169 8.76 -12.82 5.03
N SER A 170 9.44 -11.70 5.34
CA SER A 170 9.23 -10.44 4.62
C SER A 170 9.94 -10.46 3.27
N SER A 171 9.26 -9.94 2.24
CA SER A 171 9.87 -9.66 0.92
C SER A 171 9.24 -8.40 0.31
N GLY A 172 9.78 -7.93 -0.80
CA GLY A 172 9.36 -6.69 -1.45
C GLY A 172 9.84 -5.45 -0.68
N PHE A 173 9.15 -5.07 0.37
CA PHE A 173 9.53 -3.98 1.28
C PHE A 173 8.96 -4.20 2.69
N VAL A 174 9.41 -3.40 3.64
CA VAL A 174 8.84 -3.33 5.00
C VAL A 174 7.99 -2.07 5.11
N TYR A 175 6.75 -2.22 5.56
CA TYR A 175 5.86 -1.11 5.78
C TYR A 175 5.90 -0.69 7.26
N TYR A 176 6.47 0.48 7.54
CA TYR A 176 6.43 1.07 8.88
C TYR A 176 5.19 1.95 9.01
N VAL A 177 4.24 1.53 9.84
CA VAL A 177 3.07 2.30 10.21
C VAL A 177 3.42 3.12 11.44
N SER A 178 3.70 4.40 11.25
CA SER A 178 3.89 5.29 12.39
C SER A 178 2.53 5.65 12.96
N VAL A 179 2.22 5.11 14.13
CA VAL A 179 0.95 5.37 14.80
C VAL A 179 0.93 6.81 15.31
N ALA A 180 0.59 7.70 14.43
CA ALA A 180 0.03 9.00 14.83
C ALA A 180 -1.48 9.04 14.57
N GLY A 181 -2.11 7.88 14.39
CA GLY A 181 -3.47 7.76 13.87
C GLY A 181 -4.56 7.43 14.87
N VAL A 182 -4.35 7.50 16.18
CA VAL A 182 -5.47 7.59 17.11
C VAL A 182 -5.68 9.06 17.38
N THR A 183 -6.67 9.63 16.69
CA THR A 183 -7.32 10.91 16.94
C THR A 183 -6.72 11.77 18.05
N GLY A 184 -6.01 12.86 17.67
CA GLY A 184 -5.65 13.95 18.62
C GLY A 184 -4.24 13.95 19.19
N ALA A 185 -3.41 12.95 18.96
CA ALA A 185 -1.98 13.02 19.21
C ALA A 185 -1.29 13.64 17.99
N GLY A 186 -0.52 14.71 18.19
CA GLY A 186 0.20 15.41 17.13
C GLY A 186 1.04 14.44 16.28
N SER A 187 1.31 14.83 15.04
CA SER A 187 2.15 14.07 14.10
C SER A 187 3.39 13.55 14.82
N ALA A 188 3.69 12.23 14.71
CA ALA A 188 4.99 11.74 15.14
C ALA A 188 6.04 12.63 14.50
N THR A 189 7.02 13.07 15.27
CA THR A 189 8.02 13.98 14.74
C THR A 189 8.91 13.25 13.75
N THR A 190 9.52 13.99 12.83
CA THR A 190 10.51 13.47 11.88
C THR A 190 11.62 12.69 12.59
N GLU A 191 11.95 13.07 13.83
CA GLU A 191 12.93 12.38 14.68
C GLU A 191 12.49 10.95 15.04
N HIS A 192 11.21 10.76 15.41
CA HIS A 192 10.69 9.43 15.73
C HIS A 192 10.73 8.50 14.51
N VAL A 193 10.37 9.02 13.32
CA VAL A 193 10.48 8.25 12.06
C VAL A 193 11.93 7.92 11.75
N THR A 194 12.84 8.87 11.90
CA THR A 194 14.28 8.66 11.68
C THR A 194 14.83 7.56 12.59
N ALA A 195 14.51 7.62 13.89
CA ALA A 195 14.95 6.60 14.86
C ALA A 195 14.37 5.22 14.53
N ALA A 196 13.11 5.15 14.13
CA ALA A 196 12.47 3.89 13.74
C ALA A 196 13.11 3.28 12.49
N ILE A 197 13.36 4.07 11.45
CA ILE A 197 14.05 3.62 10.24
C ILE A 197 15.46 3.13 10.57
N ALA A 198 16.23 3.87 11.36
CA ALA A 198 17.57 3.47 11.79
C ALA A 198 17.54 2.13 12.56
N ARG A 199 16.50 1.93 13.39
CA ARG A 199 16.28 0.66 14.09
C ARG A 199 15.98 -0.48 13.11
N LEU A 200 15.03 -0.31 12.20
CA LEU A 200 14.65 -1.32 11.21
C LEU A 200 15.82 -1.74 10.33
N ARG A 201 16.65 -0.78 9.89
CA ARG A 201 17.82 -1.04 9.04
C ARG A 201 18.89 -1.92 9.70
N ARG A 202 18.88 -2.10 11.04
CA ARG A 202 19.75 -3.09 11.72
C ARG A 202 19.27 -4.53 11.52
N HIS A 203 17.99 -4.72 11.16
CA HIS A 203 17.36 -6.04 11.06
C HIS A 203 17.00 -6.44 9.62
N THR A 204 17.03 -5.50 8.66
CA THR A 204 16.69 -5.79 7.27
C THR A 204 17.42 -4.91 6.27
N THR A 205 17.64 -5.46 5.07
CA THR A 205 18.13 -4.75 3.89
C THR A 205 16.99 -4.38 2.92
N LEU A 206 15.76 -4.83 3.21
CA LEU A 206 14.61 -4.49 2.40
C LEU A 206 14.35 -2.97 2.42
N PRO A 207 13.78 -2.41 1.34
CA PRO A 207 13.30 -1.04 1.35
C PRO A 207 12.30 -0.81 2.48
N ILE A 208 12.30 0.38 3.08
CA ILE A 208 11.38 0.75 4.15
C ILE A 208 10.45 1.85 3.64
N SER A 209 9.16 1.54 3.54
CA SER A 209 8.11 2.51 3.22
C SER A 209 7.39 2.95 4.49
N VAL A 210 7.08 4.25 4.59
CA VAL A 210 6.49 4.84 5.81
C VAL A 210 5.12 5.41 5.52
N GLY A 211 4.11 4.93 6.26
CA GLY A 211 2.78 5.50 6.31
C GLY A 211 2.62 6.39 7.55
N PHE A 212 2.21 7.65 7.33
CA PHE A 212 2.25 8.68 8.37
C PHE A 212 1.03 9.61 8.39
N GLY A 213 -0.09 9.25 7.79
CA GLY A 213 -1.21 10.16 7.67
C GLY A 213 -0.90 11.38 6.79
N ILE A 214 -0.05 11.19 5.79
CA ILE A 214 0.44 12.21 4.87
C ILE A 214 -0.71 12.71 4.01
N ARG A 215 -0.82 14.04 3.87
CA ARG A 215 -1.89 14.72 3.15
C ARG A 215 -1.40 15.75 2.13
N THR A 216 -0.18 16.24 2.28
CA THR A 216 0.37 17.29 1.41
C THR A 216 1.70 16.90 0.79
N PRO A 217 2.08 17.54 -0.35
CA PRO A 217 3.39 17.32 -0.99
C PRO A 217 4.58 17.60 -0.06
N GLU A 218 4.48 18.60 0.82
CA GLU A 218 5.54 18.96 1.77
C GLU A 218 5.74 17.86 2.82
N GLN A 219 4.64 17.29 3.33
CA GLN A 219 4.71 16.16 4.26
C GLN A 219 5.30 14.92 3.56
N ALA A 220 4.87 14.65 2.32
CA ALA A 220 5.43 13.57 1.52
C ALA A 220 6.92 13.75 1.29
N ALA A 221 7.37 14.97 0.92
CA ALA A 221 8.78 15.31 0.74
C ALA A 221 9.59 15.14 2.04
N ALA A 222 9.04 15.49 3.19
CA ALA A 222 9.71 15.33 4.48
C ALA A 222 10.02 13.86 4.77
N ILE A 223 9.06 12.95 4.54
CA ILE A 223 9.26 11.51 4.74
C ILE A 223 10.15 10.91 3.64
N ALA A 224 10.02 11.37 2.39
CA ALA A 224 10.84 10.91 1.27
C ALA A 224 12.35 11.12 1.47
N ARG A 225 12.74 12.12 2.28
CA ARG A 225 14.15 12.35 2.66
C ARG A 225 14.70 11.25 3.58
N LEU A 226 13.84 10.57 4.32
CA LEU A 226 14.20 9.63 5.39
C LEU A 226 14.03 8.17 4.97
N ALA A 227 12.96 7.86 4.25
CA ALA A 227 12.50 6.51 3.91
C ALA A 227 12.72 6.17 2.44
N ASP A 228 12.68 4.88 2.09
CA ASP A 228 12.76 4.42 0.71
C ASP A 228 11.41 4.56 -0.02
N GLY A 229 10.30 4.67 0.73
CA GLY A 229 8.98 4.90 0.18
C GLY A 229 8.10 5.71 1.13
N VAL A 230 7.14 6.42 0.55
CA VAL A 230 6.13 7.24 1.23
C VAL A 230 4.76 6.68 0.90
N VAL A 231 4.00 6.23 1.92
CA VAL A 231 2.68 5.66 1.70
C VAL A 231 1.60 6.69 1.98
N VAL A 232 0.70 6.89 1.00
CA VAL A 232 -0.42 7.80 1.10
C VAL A 232 -1.72 7.06 0.77
N GLY A 233 -2.62 6.98 1.74
CA GLY A 233 -3.93 6.32 1.59
C GLY A 233 -5.08 7.27 1.89
N SER A 234 -5.32 7.58 3.17
CA SER A 234 -6.51 8.31 3.61
C SER A 234 -6.75 9.63 2.86
N ALA A 235 -5.70 10.33 2.45
CA ALA A 235 -5.83 11.58 1.69
C ALA A 235 -6.46 11.35 0.31
N LEU A 236 -6.08 10.27 -0.40
CA LEU A 236 -6.64 9.90 -1.69
C LEU A 236 -8.09 9.42 -1.53
N VAL A 237 -8.34 8.58 -0.54
CA VAL A 237 -9.69 8.07 -0.22
C VAL A 237 -10.64 9.20 0.20
N ASP A 238 -10.15 10.20 0.94
CA ASP A 238 -10.93 11.40 1.29
C ASP A 238 -11.35 12.22 0.04
N LYS A 239 -10.53 12.24 -1.03
CA LYS A 239 -10.89 12.87 -2.31
C LYS A 239 -12.10 12.16 -2.95
N ILE A 240 -12.09 10.82 -2.94
CA ILE A 240 -13.22 10.02 -3.43
C ILE A 240 -14.49 10.35 -2.65
N ALA A 241 -14.40 10.34 -1.31
CA ALA A 241 -15.54 10.57 -0.43
C ALA A 241 -16.17 11.97 -0.58
N LYS A 242 -15.39 12.98 -0.97
CA LYS A 242 -15.82 14.38 -1.10
C LYS A 242 -16.23 14.76 -2.52
N ALA A 243 -16.01 13.90 -3.49
CA ALA A 243 -16.33 14.18 -4.87
C ALA A 243 -17.83 14.24 -5.11
N SER A 244 -18.26 15.10 -6.00
CA SER A 244 -19.67 15.26 -6.39
C SER A 244 -20.17 14.13 -7.31
N GLY A 245 -19.28 13.29 -7.79
CA GLY A 245 -19.59 12.15 -8.65
C GLY A 245 -18.32 11.41 -9.13
N PRO A 246 -18.50 10.29 -9.86
CA PRO A 246 -17.40 9.40 -10.23
C PRO A 246 -16.27 10.10 -11.01
N THR A 247 -16.60 10.89 -12.03
CA THR A 247 -15.59 11.62 -12.83
C THR A 247 -14.80 12.62 -12.00
N GLN A 248 -15.47 13.32 -11.05
CA GLN A 248 -14.77 14.23 -10.14
C GLN A 248 -13.83 13.46 -9.21
N ALA A 249 -14.25 12.29 -8.71
CA ALA A 249 -13.42 11.44 -7.87
C ALA A 249 -12.12 11.03 -8.60
N VAL A 250 -12.22 10.59 -9.85
CA VAL A 250 -11.04 10.25 -10.68
C VAL A 250 -10.10 11.44 -10.79
N ASN A 251 -10.61 12.60 -11.19
CA ASN A 251 -9.79 13.80 -11.39
C ASN A 251 -9.12 14.26 -10.10
N ASP A 252 -9.85 14.27 -8.98
CA ASP A 252 -9.35 14.75 -7.69
C ASP A 252 -8.27 13.81 -7.11
N VAL A 253 -8.44 12.49 -7.27
CA VAL A 253 -7.45 11.50 -6.82
C VAL A 253 -6.17 11.60 -7.66
N LEU A 254 -6.29 11.61 -8.98
CA LEU A 254 -5.13 11.66 -9.87
C LEU A 254 -4.40 13.02 -9.76
N GLY A 255 -5.14 14.12 -9.58
CA GLY A 255 -4.56 15.43 -9.31
C GLY A 255 -3.72 15.44 -8.03
N LEU A 256 -4.29 14.97 -6.91
CA LEU A 256 -3.56 14.87 -5.64
C LEU A 256 -2.36 13.91 -5.75
N CYS A 257 -2.51 12.79 -6.46
CA CYS A 257 -1.40 11.85 -6.69
C CYS A 257 -0.23 12.55 -7.40
N SER A 258 -0.51 13.36 -8.43
CA SER A 258 0.53 14.12 -9.17
C SER A 258 1.24 15.14 -8.28
N GLU A 259 0.50 15.89 -7.47
CA GLU A 259 1.08 16.85 -6.52
C GLU A 259 2.00 16.15 -5.50
N LEU A 260 1.55 15.02 -4.94
CA LEU A 260 2.35 14.22 -4.01
C LEU A 260 3.61 13.65 -4.68
N ALA A 261 3.50 13.18 -5.92
CA ALA A 261 4.62 12.65 -6.69
C ALA A 261 5.69 13.72 -6.95
N GLU A 262 5.29 14.96 -7.26
CA GLU A 262 6.20 16.10 -7.40
C GLU A 262 6.94 16.35 -6.08
N GLY A 263 6.23 16.35 -4.94
CA GLY A 263 6.83 16.49 -3.62
C GLY A 263 7.87 15.43 -3.32
N VAL A 264 7.55 14.15 -3.58
CA VAL A 264 8.46 13.01 -3.36
C VAL A 264 9.68 13.09 -4.28
N ARG A 265 9.49 13.37 -5.58
CA ARG A 265 10.57 13.49 -6.56
C ARG A 265 11.52 14.64 -6.27
N GLY A 266 10.98 15.75 -5.77
CA GLY A 266 11.77 16.95 -5.42
C GLY A 266 12.52 16.83 -4.08
N ALA A 267 12.22 15.82 -3.26
CA ALA A 267 12.68 15.76 -1.87
C ALA A 267 14.19 15.58 -1.71
N ARG A 268 14.86 14.89 -2.63
CA ARG A 268 16.29 14.52 -2.58
C ARG A 268 17.09 15.14 -3.73
N LYS A 269 16.65 16.27 -4.30
CA LYS A 269 17.49 16.97 -5.29
C LYS A 269 18.84 17.31 -4.65
N PRO A 270 19.97 17.04 -5.32
CA PRO A 270 21.23 17.54 -4.87
C PRO A 270 21.16 19.07 -4.76
N ALA A 271 21.67 19.61 -3.64
CA ALA A 271 21.77 21.04 -3.42
C ALA A 271 22.72 21.70 -4.44
#